data_ff27670046c92f25f0419b711b765c4f
#
_entry.id   ff27670046c92f25f0419b711b765c4f
#
_cell.length_a   1.000
_cell.length_b   1.000
_cell.length_c   1.000
_cell.angle_alpha   90.00
_cell.angle_beta   90.00
_cell.angle_gamma   90.00
#
_symmetry.space_group_name_H-M   'P 1'
#
loop_
_entity.id
_entity.type
_entity.pdbx_description
1 polymer ?
#
loop_
_entity_poly.entity_id
_entity_poly.type
_entity_poly.pdbx_seq_one_letter_code
_entity_poly.pdbx_strand_id
1 'polypeptide(L)'
;MVSHLNIYEEASRCLLCQDAPCTKACKHGDPARAIRAIRFDNHKSALRWVKDCCDADLERAEQACIHYNWPIRIKEMLRSIHPDDVDASHYPTLEIDFCGIHCENPFFLASSAVCTNYEMVAHAFDAGWAGVFYKTICMQEIKEVSPRFDAMHNHAKRGDFYGFRNMEQLSENPVEMDFDILHRLKQNYPTKVVIASIMGQTEAEWTALAKMAEAAGCDAVELNFSCPQMKQKGMGSDVGQSPELVKAFTACVKSSVKIPVIAKMTPNITHIEEPADACSQAGADAISAINTIKSVTLDVDAEVSGRRIISGYSGRAVRPIALRHILELAQMSTKVELSGVGGIETWRDALEFIQLGCSNVQVCTAVMQYGYRIIDDLILGLQRYMAKRDISSLQTLVGELLPSFMKPDNLDRNTMVYPKFDRALCVGCGRCEVSCSDGGHQAIVFNHETRQPHLEGTKCVGCHLCSLVCPAGAIGITKRIIKK
;
A
#
# COMPACT_ATOMS: atom_id res chain seq x y z
N MET A 1 13.50 -20.23 28.52
CA MET A 1 14.18 -19.08 27.86
C MET A 1 13.14 -18.38 27.03
N VAL A 2 12.86 -17.09 27.31
CA VAL A 2 11.97 -16.30 26.43
C VAL A 2 12.77 -16.12 25.12
N SER A 3 12.20 -16.57 24.01
CA SER A 3 12.83 -16.35 22.69
C SER A 3 12.83 -14.85 22.44
N HIS A 4 14.00 -14.27 22.19
CA HIS A 4 14.15 -12.87 21.75
C HIS A 4 14.06 -12.74 20.23
N LEU A 5 13.54 -13.77 19.54
CA LEU A 5 13.37 -13.76 18.10
C LEU A 5 12.31 -12.73 17.70
N ASN A 6 12.70 -11.73 16.93
CA ASN A 6 11.75 -10.87 16.25
C ASN A 6 11.17 -11.62 15.03
N ILE A 7 9.95 -12.11 15.17
CA ILE A 7 9.29 -12.93 14.13
C ILE A 7 9.12 -12.18 12.80
N TYR A 8 8.95 -10.87 12.84
CA TYR A 8 8.79 -10.06 11.62
C TYR A 8 10.13 -9.91 10.88
N GLU A 9 11.22 -9.69 11.60
CA GLU A 9 12.56 -9.64 10.99
C GLU A 9 12.93 -10.99 10.41
N GLU A 10 12.66 -12.08 11.11
CA GLU A 10 12.93 -13.43 10.62
C GLU A 10 12.07 -13.76 9.39
N ALA A 11 10.77 -13.43 9.42
CA ALA A 11 9.88 -13.61 8.27
C ALA A 11 10.28 -12.75 7.07
N SER A 12 10.85 -11.55 7.28
CA SER A 12 11.30 -10.68 6.19
C SER A 12 12.53 -11.22 5.46
N ARG A 13 13.30 -12.11 6.07
CA ARG A 13 14.40 -12.84 5.42
C ARG A 13 13.92 -13.88 4.42
N CYS A 14 12.67 -14.35 4.54
CA CYS A 14 12.10 -15.35 3.66
C CYS A 14 12.01 -14.84 2.21
N LEU A 15 12.49 -15.64 1.25
CA LEU A 15 12.46 -15.31 -0.18
C LEU A 15 11.07 -15.44 -0.80
N LEU A 16 10.07 -15.95 -0.07
CA LEU A 16 8.71 -16.24 -0.57
C LEU A 16 8.78 -17.08 -1.87
N CYS A 17 9.54 -18.17 -1.83
CA CYS A 17 9.84 -19.03 -2.98
C CYS A 17 8.60 -19.42 -3.77
N GLN A 18 8.72 -19.43 -5.11
CA GLN A 18 7.79 -20.15 -5.95
C GLN A 18 8.01 -21.65 -5.71
N ASP A 19 6.93 -22.42 -5.55
CA ASP A 19 7.02 -23.86 -5.30
C ASP A 19 7.93 -24.21 -4.09
N ALA A 20 7.62 -23.61 -2.95
CA ALA A 20 8.47 -23.54 -1.77
C ALA A 20 8.96 -24.90 -1.24
N PRO A 21 10.28 -25.16 -1.18
CA PRO A 21 10.82 -26.42 -0.70
C PRO A 21 10.42 -26.76 0.75
N CYS A 22 10.29 -25.74 1.62
CA CYS A 22 9.85 -25.92 2.99
C CYS A 22 8.40 -26.46 3.08
N THR A 23 7.51 -26.03 2.19
CA THR A 23 6.15 -26.55 2.09
C THR A 23 6.14 -27.98 1.56
N LYS A 24 6.95 -28.28 0.55
CA LYS A 24 7.07 -29.68 0.03
C LYS A 24 7.61 -30.67 1.07
N ALA A 25 8.49 -30.24 1.93
CA ALA A 25 9.06 -31.07 3.00
C ALA A 25 8.11 -31.22 4.20
N CYS A 26 7.14 -30.36 4.34
CA CYS A 26 6.13 -30.40 5.41
C CYS A 26 4.96 -31.31 5.00
N LYS A 27 4.65 -32.34 5.82
CA LYS A 27 3.59 -33.30 5.48
C LYS A 27 2.17 -32.79 5.76
N HIS A 28 2.01 -31.90 6.73
CA HIS A 28 0.70 -31.59 7.31
C HIS A 28 0.38 -30.09 7.31
N GLY A 29 1.09 -29.28 6.49
CA GLY A 29 0.81 -27.83 6.42
C GLY A 29 1.62 -27.09 5.39
N ASP A 30 1.45 -25.76 5.37
CA ASP A 30 2.12 -24.84 4.46
C ASP A 30 2.94 -23.77 5.22
N PRO A 31 4.19 -24.09 5.61
CA PRO A 31 5.07 -23.15 6.31
C PRO A 31 5.36 -21.89 5.50
N ALA A 32 5.49 -21.96 4.17
CA ALA A 32 5.77 -20.80 3.34
C ALA A 32 4.61 -19.79 3.40
N ARG A 33 3.37 -20.26 3.38
CA ARG A 33 2.16 -19.43 3.50
C ARG A 33 2.03 -18.85 4.91
N ALA A 34 2.38 -19.63 5.94
CA ALA A 34 2.44 -19.14 7.32
C ALA A 34 3.47 -18.00 7.49
N ILE A 35 4.68 -18.15 6.93
CA ILE A 35 5.72 -17.12 6.98
C ILE A 35 5.28 -15.87 6.20
N ARG A 36 4.65 -16.05 5.03
CA ARG A 36 4.09 -14.93 4.26
C ARG A 36 3.05 -14.16 5.08
N ALA A 37 2.14 -14.84 5.76
CA ALA A 37 1.15 -14.19 6.62
C ALA A 37 1.81 -13.34 7.73
N ILE A 38 2.90 -13.83 8.36
CA ILE A 38 3.67 -13.04 9.33
C ILE A 38 4.23 -11.77 8.68
N ARG A 39 4.86 -11.91 7.51
CA ARG A 39 5.48 -10.80 6.79
C ARG A 39 4.47 -9.70 6.41
N PHE A 40 3.24 -10.09 6.08
CA PHE A 40 2.15 -9.17 5.74
C PHE A 40 1.29 -8.75 6.95
N ASP A 41 1.88 -8.77 8.16
CA ASP A 41 1.27 -8.34 9.42
C ASP A 41 -0.01 -9.12 9.80
N ASN A 42 -0.06 -10.37 9.37
CA ASN A 42 -1.16 -11.29 9.64
C ASN A 42 -0.69 -12.50 10.48
N HIS A 43 0.22 -12.26 11.42
CA HIS A 43 0.90 -13.31 12.19
C HIS A 43 -0.07 -14.21 12.97
N LYS A 44 -1.18 -13.68 13.47
CA LYS A 44 -2.17 -14.46 14.20
C LYS A 44 -2.86 -15.50 13.31
N SER A 45 -3.10 -15.16 12.04
CA SER A 45 -3.67 -16.09 11.07
C SER A 45 -2.64 -17.10 10.53
N ALA A 46 -1.34 -16.89 10.76
CA ALA A 46 -0.29 -17.77 10.25
C ALA A 46 -0.44 -19.22 10.74
N LEU A 47 -0.86 -19.42 12.00
CA LEU A 47 -0.98 -20.74 12.59
C LEU A 47 -2.03 -21.62 11.90
N ARG A 48 -3.01 -21.06 11.21
CA ARG A 48 -4.03 -21.84 10.46
C ARG A 48 -3.41 -22.73 9.39
N TRP A 49 -2.29 -22.28 8.80
CA TRP A 49 -1.61 -22.99 7.72
C TRP A 49 -0.73 -24.14 8.21
N VAL A 50 -0.47 -24.21 9.52
CA VAL A 50 0.43 -25.18 10.15
C VAL A 50 -0.20 -25.82 11.41
N LYS A 51 -1.53 -25.74 11.55
CA LYS A 51 -2.25 -26.21 12.74
C LYS A 51 -2.01 -27.70 13.03
N ASP A 52 -1.87 -28.50 11.97
CA ASP A 52 -1.69 -29.95 12.04
C ASP A 52 -0.21 -30.38 11.99
N CYS A 53 0.74 -29.42 11.96
CA CYS A 53 2.16 -29.69 11.93
C CYS A 53 2.69 -30.05 13.31
N CYS A 54 3.39 -31.18 13.42
CA CYS A 54 4.22 -31.48 14.56
C CYS A 54 5.61 -30.80 14.45
N ASP A 55 6.39 -30.84 15.52
CA ASP A 55 7.75 -30.25 15.53
C ASP A 55 8.66 -30.86 14.47
N ALA A 56 8.55 -32.17 14.23
CA ALA A 56 9.34 -32.84 13.19
C ALA A 56 8.96 -32.39 11.77
N ASP A 57 7.71 -31.97 11.52
CA ASP A 57 7.31 -31.38 10.24
C ASP A 57 7.97 -30.01 10.03
N LEU A 58 7.96 -29.18 11.07
CA LEU A 58 8.58 -27.85 11.02
C LEU A 58 10.10 -27.91 10.91
N GLU A 59 10.74 -28.86 11.58
CA GLU A 59 12.19 -29.12 11.46
C GLU A 59 12.58 -29.55 10.04
N ARG A 60 11.79 -30.45 9.41
CA ARG A 60 12.03 -30.81 8.00
C ARG A 60 11.85 -29.63 7.07
N ALA A 61 10.83 -28.81 7.31
CA ALA A 61 10.61 -27.58 6.54
C ALA A 61 11.80 -26.61 6.66
N GLU A 62 12.34 -26.44 7.86
CA GLU A 62 13.51 -25.61 8.13
C GLU A 62 14.76 -26.13 7.42
N GLN A 63 15.02 -27.45 7.50
CA GLN A 63 16.15 -28.09 6.81
C GLN A 63 16.06 -28.00 5.28
N ALA A 64 14.84 -27.94 4.73
CA ALA A 64 14.62 -27.78 3.30
C ALA A 64 14.72 -26.33 2.81
N CYS A 65 14.95 -25.37 3.70
CA CYS A 65 15.06 -23.96 3.33
C CYS A 65 16.26 -23.70 2.43
N ILE A 66 16.07 -23.00 1.30
CA ILE A 66 17.14 -22.70 0.34
C ILE A 66 18.12 -21.61 0.81
N HIS A 67 17.91 -21.01 1.95
CA HIS A 67 18.93 -20.25 2.68
C HIS A 67 19.92 -21.20 3.35
N TYR A 68 20.62 -21.99 2.58
CA TYR A 68 21.42 -23.15 3.03
C TYR A 68 22.37 -22.88 4.21
N ASN A 69 23.02 -21.71 4.20
CA ASN A 69 23.98 -21.36 5.27
C ASN A 69 23.30 -20.70 6.47
N TRP A 70 22.07 -20.25 6.31
CA TRP A 70 21.32 -19.55 7.34
C TRP A 70 19.80 -19.70 7.12
N PRO A 71 19.26 -20.90 7.29
CA PRO A 71 17.85 -21.18 7.05
C PRO A 71 16.94 -20.31 7.92
N ILE A 72 15.71 -20.09 7.46
CA ILE A 72 14.67 -19.42 8.25
C ILE A 72 14.35 -20.31 9.44
N ARG A 73 14.35 -19.77 10.64
CA ARG A 73 14.01 -20.48 11.89
C ARG A 73 12.51 -20.70 12.01
N ILE A 74 11.99 -21.58 11.14
CA ILE A 74 10.55 -21.80 10.92
C ILE A 74 9.88 -22.32 12.21
N LYS A 75 10.48 -23.33 12.85
CA LYS A 75 9.94 -23.92 14.07
C LYS A 75 9.86 -22.91 15.22
N GLU A 76 10.98 -22.23 15.52
CA GLU A 76 11.04 -21.25 16.61
C GLU A 76 10.06 -20.09 16.37
N MET A 77 10.01 -19.56 15.15
CA MET A 77 9.13 -18.46 14.78
C MET A 77 7.66 -18.84 14.94
N LEU A 78 7.22 -19.97 14.39
CA LEU A 78 5.82 -20.38 14.44
C LEU A 78 5.38 -20.79 15.85
N ARG A 79 6.26 -21.40 16.65
CA ARG A 79 5.96 -21.76 18.06
C ARG A 79 5.95 -20.56 19.01
N SER A 80 6.51 -19.43 18.62
CA SER A 80 6.45 -18.19 19.42
C SER A 80 5.13 -17.42 19.24
N ILE A 81 4.30 -17.77 18.25
CA ILE A 81 3.02 -17.12 18.01
C ILE A 81 1.95 -17.75 18.91
N HIS A 82 1.29 -16.91 19.71
CA HIS A 82 0.11 -17.35 20.46
C HIS A 82 -1.08 -17.53 19.52
N PRO A 83 -1.91 -18.58 19.75
CA PRO A 83 -3.13 -18.80 18.97
C PRO A 83 -4.02 -17.55 18.89
N ASP A 84 -4.79 -17.49 17.82
CA ASP A 84 -5.80 -16.44 17.66
C ASP A 84 -7.03 -16.77 18.53
N ASP A 85 -7.59 -15.72 19.14
CA ASP A 85 -8.82 -15.84 19.94
C ASP A 85 -10.08 -15.68 19.06
N VAL A 86 -9.91 -15.42 17.76
CA VAL A 86 -11.01 -15.17 16.81
C VAL A 86 -11.23 -16.41 15.93
N ASP A 87 -12.43 -16.95 16.00
CA ASP A 87 -12.85 -18.05 15.11
C ASP A 87 -13.09 -17.53 13.69
N ALA A 88 -12.47 -18.16 12.71
CA ALA A 88 -12.61 -17.82 11.30
C ALA A 88 -14.05 -17.98 10.76
N SER A 89 -14.90 -18.78 11.41
CA SER A 89 -16.32 -18.89 11.05
C SER A 89 -17.12 -17.60 11.28
N HIS A 90 -16.57 -16.67 12.05
CA HIS A 90 -17.17 -15.36 12.35
C HIS A 90 -16.55 -14.21 11.55
N TYR A 91 -15.76 -14.52 10.52
CA TYR A 91 -15.18 -13.46 9.68
C TYR A 91 -16.27 -12.81 8.82
N PRO A 92 -16.43 -11.48 8.88
CA PRO A 92 -17.41 -10.76 8.08
C PRO A 92 -17.01 -10.76 6.59
N THR A 93 -17.99 -10.49 5.72
CA THR A 93 -17.70 -10.18 4.32
C THR A 93 -16.98 -8.83 4.21
N LEU A 94 -16.21 -8.65 3.14
CA LEU A 94 -15.55 -7.39 2.84
C LEU A 94 -16.23 -6.64 1.70
N GLU A 95 -17.48 -7.00 1.41
CA GLU A 95 -18.28 -6.35 0.38
C GLU A 95 -18.42 -4.85 0.64
N ILE A 96 -18.33 -4.07 -0.41
CA ILE A 96 -18.45 -2.62 -0.39
C ILE A 96 -18.95 -2.11 -1.74
N ASP A 97 -19.69 -1.01 -1.73
CA ASP A 97 -20.07 -0.32 -2.96
C ASP A 97 -19.08 0.80 -3.28
N PHE A 98 -18.80 0.96 -4.58
CA PHE A 98 -17.99 2.07 -5.12
C PHE A 98 -18.66 2.64 -6.35
N CYS A 99 -19.06 3.90 -6.32
CA CYS A 99 -19.83 4.57 -7.39
C CYS A 99 -21.12 3.80 -7.79
N GLY A 100 -21.77 3.16 -6.82
CA GLY A 100 -22.93 2.30 -7.07
C GLY A 100 -22.60 0.93 -7.69
N ILE A 101 -21.33 0.58 -7.79
CA ILE A 101 -20.85 -0.73 -8.28
C ILE A 101 -20.57 -1.61 -7.05
N HIS A 102 -21.20 -2.78 -7.01
CA HIS A 102 -20.94 -3.76 -5.96
C HIS A 102 -19.58 -4.42 -6.13
N CYS A 103 -18.76 -4.43 -5.06
CA CYS A 103 -17.42 -4.99 -5.02
C CYS A 103 -17.33 -6.08 -3.95
N GLU A 104 -16.82 -7.27 -4.30
CA GLU A 104 -16.65 -8.42 -3.39
C GLU A 104 -15.73 -8.12 -2.19
N ASN A 105 -14.78 -7.21 -2.39
CA ASN A 105 -13.85 -6.70 -1.39
C ASN A 105 -13.25 -5.37 -1.87
N PRO A 106 -12.55 -4.60 -1.03
CA PRO A 106 -12.06 -3.27 -1.39
C PRO A 106 -10.75 -3.27 -2.20
N PHE A 107 -10.17 -4.43 -2.55
CA PHE A 107 -8.84 -4.54 -3.13
C PHE A 107 -8.86 -4.62 -4.65
N PHE A 108 -8.24 -3.63 -5.30
CA PHE A 108 -8.14 -3.50 -6.75
C PHE A 108 -6.68 -3.45 -7.20
N LEU A 109 -6.41 -3.87 -8.44
CA LEU A 109 -5.14 -3.58 -9.09
C LEU A 109 -5.13 -2.14 -9.58
N ALA A 110 -4.05 -1.41 -9.30
CA ALA A 110 -3.85 -0.07 -9.85
C ALA A 110 -3.47 -0.11 -11.33
N SER A 111 -3.89 0.88 -12.09
CA SER A 111 -3.49 1.07 -13.48
C SER A 111 -1.98 1.15 -13.63
N SER A 112 -1.35 0.07 -14.10
CA SER A 112 0.12 -0.08 -14.10
C SER A 112 0.55 -1.34 -14.87
N ALA A 113 1.83 -1.69 -14.76
CA ALA A 113 2.42 -2.91 -15.35
C ALA A 113 1.78 -4.22 -14.87
N VAL A 114 1.06 -4.23 -13.76
CA VAL A 114 0.44 -5.46 -13.20
C VAL A 114 -0.91 -5.82 -13.85
N CYS A 115 -1.37 -5.06 -14.85
CA CYS A 115 -2.66 -5.26 -15.49
C CYS A 115 -2.64 -4.79 -16.96
N THR A 116 -1.71 -5.32 -17.76
CA THR A 116 -1.47 -4.88 -19.15
C THR A 116 -2.03 -5.83 -20.22
N ASN A 117 -2.51 -6.99 -19.82
CA ASN A 117 -3.07 -7.98 -20.75
C ASN A 117 -4.13 -8.84 -20.05
N TYR A 118 -4.82 -9.64 -20.85
CA TYR A 118 -5.91 -10.50 -20.39
C TYR A 118 -5.45 -11.51 -19.33
N GLU A 119 -4.35 -12.22 -19.57
CA GLU A 119 -3.87 -13.31 -18.72
C GLU A 119 -3.45 -12.82 -17.34
N MET A 120 -2.84 -11.64 -17.26
CA MET A 120 -2.46 -11.02 -15.99
C MET A 120 -3.69 -10.68 -15.15
N VAL A 121 -4.69 -10.05 -15.76
CA VAL A 121 -5.91 -9.64 -15.05
C VAL A 121 -6.75 -10.87 -14.64
N ALA A 122 -6.90 -11.85 -15.56
CA ALA A 122 -7.57 -13.10 -15.27
C ALA A 122 -6.93 -13.83 -14.07
N HIS A 123 -5.60 -13.96 -14.08
CA HIS A 123 -4.87 -14.57 -12.94
C HIS A 123 -5.10 -13.80 -11.61
N ALA A 124 -5.18 -12.47 -11.66
CA ALA A 124 -5.49 -11.68 -10.47
C ALA A 124 -6.93 -11.93 -9.98
N PHE A 125 -7.89 -11.99 -10.87
CA PHE A 125 -9.29 -12.29 -10.53
C PHE A 125 -9.44 -13.69 -9.94
N ASP A 126 -8.77 -14.67 -10.52
CA ASP A 126 -8.71 -16.05 -9.99
C ASP A 126 -8.06 -16.12 -8.60
N ALA A 127 -7.10 -15.21 -8.31
CA ALA A 127 -6.48 -15.10 -7.00
C ALA A 127 -7.38 -14.44 -5.95
N GLY A 128 -8.47 -13.73 -6.34
CA GLY A 128 -9.43 -13.10 -5.41
C GLY A 128 -9.45 -11.57 -5.42
N TRP A 129 -8.74 -10.89 -6.34
CA TRP A 129 -8.87 -9.44 -6.51
C TRP A 129 -10.28 -9.09 -6.99
N ALA A 130 -10.91 -8.06 -6.40
CA ALA A 130 -12.28 -7.67 -6.72
C ALA A 130 -12.38 -6.91 -8.03
N GLY A 131 -11.34 -6.18 -8.40
CA GLY A 131 -11.37 -5.36 -9.61
C GLY A 131 -10.00 -4.91 -10.09
N VAL A 132 -10.01 -4.23 -11.21
CA VAL A 132 -8.84 -3.67 -11.87
C VAL A 132 -9.12 -2.28 -12.41
N PHE A 133 -8.16 -1.38 -12.18
CA PHE A 133 -7.97 -0.20 -13.02
C PHE A 133 -6.97 -0.61 -14.11
N TYR A 134 -7.45 -0.89 -15.31
CA TYR A 134 -6.62 -1.42 -16.40
C TYR A 134 -5.52 -0.43 -16.81
N LYS A 135 -4.42 -0.92 -17.39
CA LYS A 135 -3.33 -0.08 -17.89
C LYS A 135 -3.86 1.04 -18.76
N THR A 136 -3.43 2.28 -18.51
CA THR A 136 -3.95 3.46 -19.20
C THR A 136 -3.83 3.36 -20.71
N ILE A 137 -4.93 3.52 -21.41
CA ILE A 137 -5.09 3.45 -22.86
C ILE A 137 -5.05 4.87 -23.44
N CYS A 138 -4.35 5.06 -24.58
CA CYS A 138 -4.35 6.32 -25.31
C CYS A 138 -4.35 6.07 -26.83
N MET A 139 -4.69 7.11 -27.61
CA MET A 139 -4.70 7.04 -29.09
C MET A 139 -3.30 7.05 -29.72
N GLN A 140 -2.27 7.36 -28.92
CA GLN A 140 -0.90 7.51 -29.42
C GLN A 140 -0.14 6.20 -29.33
N GLU A 141 0.74 5.94 -30.31
CA GLU A 141 1.70 4.84 -30.25
C GLU A 141 2.72 5.11 -29.13
N ILE A 142 2.78 4.21 -28.15
CA ILE A 142 3.72 4.28 -27.03
C ILE A 142 4.88 3.32 -27.29
N LYS A 143 6.10 3.79 -27.05
CA LYS A 143 7.32 2.97 -27.08
C LYS A 143 8.04 3.11 -25.75
N GLU A 144 8.08 2.02 -25.01
CA GLU A 144 8.68 1.99 -23.69
C GLU A 144 10.20 1.85 -23.72
N VAL A 145 10.86 2.41 -22.73
CA VAL A 145 12.30 2.27 -22.53
C VAL A 145 12.64 0.90 -21.92
N SER A 146 13.88 0.44 -22.12
CA SER A 146 14.38 -0.79 -21.49
C SER A 146 15.75 -0.56 -20.82
N PRO A 147 15.95 -1.01 -19.55
CA PRO A 147 14.95 -1.39 -18.56
C PRO A 147 14.10 -0.19 -18.13
N ARG A 148 12.86 -0.45 -17.72
CA ARG A 148 11.90 0.60 -17.33
C ARG A 148 11.73 0.75 -15.81
N PHE A 149 12.33 -0.13 -15.02
CA PHE A 149 12.20 -0.14 -13.56
C PHE A 149 13.57 -0.07 -12.88
N ASP A 150 13.54 0.53 -11.67
CA ASP A 150 14.68 0.65 -10.76
C ASP A 150 14.16 0.66 -9.33
N ALA A 151 14.98 0.33 -8.34
CA ALA A 151 14.54 0.22 -6.96
C ALA A 151 15.58 0.75 -5.97
N MET A 152 15.09 1.31 -4.85
CA MET A 152 15.92 1.67 -3.71
C MET A 152 15.88 0.55 -2.67
N HIS A 153 17.02 -0.10 -2.45
CA HIS A 153 17.17 -1.21 -1.52
C HIS A 153 17.67 -0.74 -0.15
N ASN A 154 17.38 -1.54 0.88
CA ASN A 154 17.90 -1.30 2.22
C ASN A 154 19.42 -1.48 2.32
N HIS A 155 19.99 -2.32 1.45
CA HIS A 155 21.43 -2.62 1.39
C HIS A 155 21.86 -2.73 -0.05
N ALA A 156 23.06 -2.30 -0.37
CA ALA A 156 23.72 -2.29 -1.68
C ALA A 156 23.12 -3.27 -2.72
N LYS A 157 22.03 -2.91 -3.37
CA LYS A 157 21.32 -3.65 -4.44
C LYS A 157 20.82 -5.05 -4.04
N ARG A 158 20.63 -5.33 -2.74
CA ARG A 158 20.17 -6.62 -2.25
C ARG A 158 19.06 -6.48 -1.21
N GLY A 159 18.22 -7.51 -1.12
CA GLY A 159 17.10 -7.57 -0.20
C GLY A 159 15.88 -6.81 -0.70
N ASP A 160 14.93 -6.56 0.20
CA ASP A 160 13.72 -5.82 -0.09
C ASP A 160 14.03 -4.37 -0.45
N PHE A 161 13.30 -3.84 -1.42
CA PHE A 161 13.33 -2.42 -1.71
C PHE A 161 12.21 -1.69 -0.95
N TYR A 162 12.49 -0.48 -0.50
CA TYR A 162 11.52 0.39 0.18
C TYR A 162 10.90 1.43 -0.75
N GLY A 163 11.50 1.66 -1.93
CA GLY A 163 11.00 2.52 -2.96
C GLY A 163 11.24 1.94 -4.34
N PHE A 164 10.35 2.26 -5.26
CA PHE A 164 10.34 1.73 -6.61
C PHE A 164 10.22 2.88 -7.61
N ARG A 165 11.17 2.96 -8.51
CA ARG A 165 11.18 3.95 -9.57
C ARG A 165 10.74 3.33 -10.87
N ASN A 166 9.86 4.02 -11.58
CA ASN A 166 9.32 3.55 -12.83
C ASN A 166 9.41 4.65 -13.91
N MET A 167 9.81 4.23 -15.12
CA MET A 167 9.89 5.05 -16.32
C MET A 167 8.83 4.64 -17.34
N GLU A 168 7.93 3.76 -16.98
CA GLU A 168 6.86 3.24 -17.80
C GLU A 168 5.81 4.33 -18.05
N GLN A 169 5.27 4.37 -19.27
CA GLN A 169 4.25 5.32 -19.67
C GLN A 169 2.85 4.68 -19.68
N LEU A 170 2.31 4.40 -20.84
CA LEU A 170 0.95 3.96 -21.07
C LEU A 170 0.92 2.56 -21.72
N SER A 171 -0.23 2.09 -22.16
CA SER A 171 -0.32 0.83 -22.91
C SER A 171 0.44 0.93 -24.25
N GLU A 172 1.19 -0.13 -24.57
CA GLU A 172 1.87 -0.30 -25.87
C GLU A 172 0.98 -1.02 -26.89
N ASN A 173 -0.21 -1.50 -26.49
CA ASN A 173 -1.14 -2.17 -27.37
C ASN A 173 -1.86 -1.17 -28.28
N PRO A 174 -2.29 -1.60 -29.48
CA PRO A 174 -3.31 -0.88 -30.22
C PRO A 174 -4.58 -0.69 -29.41
N VAL A 175 -5.23 0.45 -29.56
CA VAL A 175 -6.43 0.83 -28.76
C VAL A 175 -7.53 -0.23 -28.85
N GLU A 176 -7.78 -0.75 -30.04
CA GLU A 176 -8.79 -1.77 -30.31
C GLU A 176 -8.49 -3.07 -29.56
N MET A 177 -7.21 -3.44 -29.46
CA MET A 177 -6.77 -4.63 -28.72
C MET A 177 -7.03 -4.49 -27.23
N ASP A 178 -6.74 -3.33 -26.64
CA ASP A 178 -7.00 -3.08 -25.22
C ASP A 178 -8.50 -3.16 -24.91
N PHE A 179 -9.36 -2.58 -25.74
CA PHE A 179 -10.81 -2.66 -25.54
C PHE A 179 -11.39 -4.06 -25.79
N ASP A 180 -10.82 -4.85 -26.72
CA ASP A 180 -11.15 -6.28 -26.84
C ASP A 180 -10.79 -7.07 -25.57
N ILE A 181 -9.62 -6.82 -25.01
CA ILE A 181 -9.20 -7.42 -23.72
C ILE A 181 -10.22 -7.08 -22.59
N LEU A 182 -10.59 -5.81 -22.47
CA LEU A 182 -11.56 -5.37 -21.46
C LEU A 182 -12.93 -6.02 -21.66
N HIS A 183 -13.40 -6.10 -22.90
CA HIS A 183 -14.65 -6.77 -23.24
C HIS A 183 -14.62 -8.26 -22.86
N ARG A 184 -13.57 -8.98 -23.20
CA ARG A 184 -13.38 -10.40 -22.85
C ARG A 184 -13.29 -10.61 -21.33
N LEU A 185 -12.64 -9.72 -20.61
CA LEU A 185 -12.60 -9.77 -19.14
C LEU A 185 -14.00 -9.66 -18.55
N LYS A 186 -14.83 -8.71 -19.00
CA LYS A 186 -16.21 -8.58 -18.53
C LYS A 186 -17.09 -9.77 -18.90
N GLN A 187 -16.89 -10.39 -20.06
CA GLN A 187 -17.61 -11.60 -20.43
C GLN A 187 -17.26 -12.79 -19.54
N ASN A 188 -15.97 -12.98 -19.25
CA ASN A 188 -15.50 -14.17 -18.51
C ASN A 188 -15.54 -14.00 -16.98
N TYR A 189 -15.54 -12.76 -16.50
CA TYR A 189 -15.56 -12.39 -15.08
C TYR A 189 -16.67 -11.35 -14.79
N PRO A 190 -17.95 -11.71 -14.98
CA PRO A 190 -19.05 -10.72 -14.92
C PRO A 190 -19.24 -10.06 -13.55
N THR A 191 -18.82 -10.72 -12.45
CA THR A 191 -18.91 -10.20 -11.08
C THR A 191 -17.72 -9.31 -10.69
N LYS A 192 -16.63 -9.36 -11.46
CA LYS A 192 -15.44 -8.56 -11.21
C LYS A 192 -15.57 -7.16 -11.82
N VAL A 193 -14.97 -6.18 -11.13
CA VAL A 193 -15.04 -4.79 -11.57
C VAL A 193 -13.90 -4.47 -12.53
N VAL A 194 -14.22 -4.02 -13.72
CA VAL A 194 -13.27 -3.65 -14.76
C VAL A 194 -13.41 -2.17 -15.07
N ILE A 195 -12.40 -1.38 -14.74
CA ILE A 195 -12.34 0.06 -14.94
C ILE A 195 -11.29 0.35 -16.02
N ALA A 196 -11.70 1.00 -17.11
CA ALA A 196 -10.77 1.43 -18.16
C ALA A 196 -10.08 2.72 -17.70
N SER A 197 -8.76 2.70 -17.53
CA SER A 197 -7.98 3.94 -17.37
C SER A 197 -7.64 4.49 -18.75
N ILE A 198 -7.96 5.75 -19.01
CA ILE A 198 -7.77 6.39 -20.32
C ILE A 198 -7.00 7.70 -20.21
N MET A 199 -6.35 8.10 -21.31
CA MET A 199 -5.70 9.41 -21.44
C MET A 199 -5.85 9.92 -22.89
N GLY A 200 -6.43 11.10 -23.03
CA GLY A 200 -6.52 11.83 -24.29
C GLY A 200 -5.73 13.13 -24.27
N GLN A 201 -5.49 13.70 -25.43
CA GLN A 201 -4.89 15.02 -25.61
C GLN A 201 -5.96 16.10 -25.88
N THR A 202 -7.02 15.72 -26.53
CA THR A 202 -8.15 16.59 -26.91
C THR A 202 -9.45 16.06 -26.33
N GLU A 203 -10.46 16.94 -26.17
CA GLU A 203 -11.80 16.54 -25.73
C GLU A 203 -12.40 15.43 -26.64
N ALA A 204 -12.09 15.46 -27.94
CA ALA A 204 -12.54 14.42 -28.87
C ALA A 204 -11.92 13.06 -28.57
N GLU A 205 -10.61 13.00 -28.26
CA GLU A 205 -9.93 11.76 -27.87
C GLU A 205 -10.45 11.23 -26.54
N TRP A 206 -10.60 12.10 -25.50
CA TRP A 206 -11.17 11.72 -24.21
C TRP A 206 -12.56 11.11 -24.37
N THR A 207 -13.41 11.79 -25.15
CA THR A 207 -14.78 11.33 -25.43
C THR A 207 -14.81 9.99 -26.20
N ALA A 208 -13.95 9.84 -27.21
CA ALA A 208 -13.89 8.62 -28.01
C ALA A 208 -13.45 7.42 -27.16
N LEU A 209 -12.37 7.56 -26.37
CA LEU A 209 -11.86 6.51 -25.48
C LEU A 209 -12.91 6.11 -24.42
N ALA A 210 -13.59 7.09 -23.82
CA ALA A 210 -14.63 6.81 -22.84
C ALA A 210 -15.83 6.04 -23.43
N LYS A 211 -16.28 6.38 -24.64
CA LYS A 211 -17.33 5.63 -25.34
C LYS A 211 -16.90 4.23 -25.70
N MET A 212 -15.63 4.03 -26.10
CA MET A 212 -15.09 2.69 -26.36
C MET A 212 -15.07 1.84 -25.07
N ALA A 213 -14.74 2.46 -23.90
CA ALA A 213 -14.79 1.78 -22.60
C ALA A 213 -16.21 1.34 -22.25
N GLU A 214 -17.20 2.22 -22.40
CA GLU A 214 -18.62 1.89 -22.17
C GLU A 214 -19.09 0.79 -23.13
N ALA A 215 -18.75 0.88 -24.41
CA ALA A 215 -19.09 -0.14 -25.42
C ALA A 215 -18.43 -1.51 -25.15
N ALA A 216 -17.22 -1.53 -24.59
CA ALA A 216 -16.54 -2.75 -24.14
C ALA A 216 -17.19 -3.39 -22.91
N GLY A 217 -18.13 -2.67 -22.23
CA GLY A 217 -18.83 -3.14 -21.05
C GLY A 217 -18.08 -2.89 -19.74
N CYS A 218 -17.13 -1.95 -19.71
CA CYS A 218 -16.45 -1.53 -18.48
C CYS A 218 -17.45 -0.97 -17.48
N ASP A 219 -17.21 -1.23 -16.18
CA ASP A 219 -18.06 -0.77 -15.10
C ASP A 219 -17.90 0.73 -14.82
N ALA A 220 -16.71 1.29 -15.09
CA ALA A 220 -16.39 2.71 -14.97
C ALA A 220 -15.22 3.09 -15.89
N VAL A 221 -14.98 4.40 -16.00
CA VAL A 221 -13.81 4.95 -16.69
C VAL A 221 -13.00 5.83 -15.74
N GLU A 222 -11.65 5.63 -15.70
CA GLU A 222 -10.71 6.47 -14.98
C GLU A 222 -10.01 7.43 -15.93
N LEU A 223 -10.07 8.73 -15.65
CA LEU A 223 -9.38 9.78 -16.40
C LEU A 223 -8.00 10.00 -15.78
N ASN A 224 -6.95 9.56 -16.45
CA ASN A 224 -5.58 9.67 -15.95
C ASN A 224 -4.99 11.06 -16.22
N PHE A 225 -5.21 12.01 -15.32
CA PHE A 225 -4.65 13.37 -15.36
C PHE A 225 -3.24 13.47 -14.75
N SER A 226 -2.54 12.36 -14.54
CA SER A 226 -1.48 12.32 -13.54
C SER A 226 -0.16 11.69 -14.00
N CYS A 227 -0.07 11.15 -15.22
CA CYS A 227 1.17 10.52 -15.70
C CYS A 227 2.34 11.55 -15.68
N PRO A 228 3.43 11.28 -14.91
CA PRO A 228 4.52 12.25 -14.76
C PRO A 228 5.50 12.28 -15.96
N GLN A 229 5.36 11.36 -16.94
CA GLN A 229 6.38 11.10 -17.95
C GLN A 229 5.94 11.39 -19.38
N MET A 230 4.83 12.11 -19.57
CA MET A 230 4.39 12.46 -20.92
C MET A 230 5.36 13.46 -21.57
N LYS A 231 5.79 13.15 -22.81
CA LYS A 231 6.70 13.99 -23.58
C LYS A 231 6.01 15.24 -24.13
N GLN A 232 4.70 15.17 -24.33
CA GLN A 232 3.91 16.27 -24.90
C GLN A 232 3.39 17.18 -23.79
N LYS A 233 3.56 18.50 -23.97
CA LYS A 233 2.94 19.50 -23.10
C LYS A 233 1.41 19.39 -23.16
N GLY A 234 0.76 19.59 -22.03
CA GLY A 234 -0.70 19.53 -21.94
C GLY A 234 -1.25 18.11 -21.84
N MET A 235 -0.45 17.13 -21.41
CA MET A 235 -0.87 15.77 -21.08
C MET A 235 -0.39 15.35 -19.69
N GLY A 236 -1.06 14.35 -19.14
CA GLY A 236 -0.68 13.76 -17.85
C GLY A 236 -0.65 14.78 -16.71
N SER A 237 0.47 14.86 -15.97
CA SER A 237 0.58 15.72 -14.78
C SER A 237 0.47 17.23 -15.07
N ASP A 238 0.65 17.66 -16.30
CA ASP A 238 0.43 19.07 -16.67
C ASP A 238 -1.07 19.40 -16.67
N VAL A 239 -1.92 18.46 -17.14
CA VAL A 239 -3.39 18.57 -17.04
C VAL A 239 -3.83 18.53 -15.58
N GLY A 240 -3.34 17.56 -14.82
CA GLY A 240 -3.74 17.34 -13.41
C GLY A 240 -3.41 18.48 -12.45
N GLN A 241 -2.60 19.46 -12.88
CA GLN A 241 -2.30 20.66 -12.11
C GLN A 241 -3.16 21.88 -12.50
N SER A 242 -3.96 21.78 -13.59
CA SER A 242 -4.86 22.85 -14.03
C SER A 242 -6.32 22.51 -13.72
N PRO A 243 -6.94 23.22 -12.77
CA PRO A 243 -8.38 23.07 -12.48
C PRO A 243 -9.27 23.26 -13.72
N GLU A 244 -8.89 24.16 -14.63
CA GLU A 244 -9.65 24.44 -15.85
C GLU A 244 -9.63 23.24 -16.81
N LEU A 245 -8.45 22.63 -17.03
CA LEU A 245 -8.31 21.50 -17.95
C LEU A 245 -8.99 20.24 -17.41
N VAL A 246 -8.77 19.92 -16.13
CA VAL A 246 -9.41 18.74 -15.52
C VAL A 246 -10.94 18.89 -15.50
N LYS A 247 -11.46 20.11 -15.28
CA LYS A 247 -12.88 20.41 -15.34
C LYS A 247 -13.44 20.19 -16.75
N ALA A 248 -12.80 20.75 -17.76
CA ALA A 248 -13.22 20.61 -19.16
C ALA A 248 -13.26 19.15 -19.61
N PHE A 249 -12.16 18.41 -19.40
CA PHE A 249 -12.07 17.00 -19.80
C PHE A 249 -13.02 16.10 -18.99
N THR A 250 -13.19 16.35 -17.70
CA THR A 250 -14.19 15.60 -16.90
C THR A 250 -15.60 15.85 -17.42
N ALA A 251 -15.98 17.11 -17.69
CA ALA A 251 -17.30 17.45 -18.18
C ALA A 251 -17.59 16.84 -19.57
N CYS A 252 -16.63 16.88 -20.49
CA CYS A 252 -16.82 16.30 -21.83
C CYS A 252 -17.01 14.78 -21.77
N VAL A 253 -16.25 14.07 -20.92
CA VAL A 253 -16.42 12.63 -20.74
C VAL A 253 -17.75 12.33 -20.03
N LYS A 254 -18.05 13.01 -18.91
CA LYS A 254 -19.28 12.76 -18.14
C LYS A 254 -20.54 12.96 -18.95
N SER A 255 -20.54 13.92 -19.89
CA SER A 255 -21.66 14.13 -20.79
C SER A 255 -21.78 13.08 -21.91
N SER A 256 -20.74 12.28 -22.15
CA SER A 256 -20.65 11.35 -23.28
C SER A 256 -20.92 9.89 -22.93
N VAL A 257 -20.88 9.52 -21.64
CA VAL A 257 -21.08 8.13 -21.15
C VAL A 257 -22.04 8.11 -19.96
N LYS A 258 -22.61 6.93 -19.68
CA LYS A 258 -23.51 6.70 -18.54
C LYS A 258 -22.81 6.02 -17.36
N ILE A 259 -21.70 5.32 -17.64
CA ILE A 259 -20.89 4.67 -16.60
C ILE A 259 -20.21 5.72 -15.71
N PRO A 260 -19.88 5.39 -14.45
CA PRO A 260 -19.17 6.27 -13.55
C PRO A 260 -17.85 6.78 -14.12
N VAL A 261 -17.54 8.06 -13.82
CA VAL A 261 -16.30 8.74 -14.24
C VAL A 261 -15.45 9.05 -13.01
N ILE A 262 -14.24 8.54 -13.00
CA ILE A 262 -13.29 8.65 -11.90
C ILE A 262 -12.12 9.53 -12.34
N ALA A 263 -11.73 10.52 -11.55
CA ALA A 263 -10.59 11.39 -11.88
C ALA A 263 -9.33 10.96 -11.11
N LYS A 264 -8.27 10.56 -11.83
CA LYS A 264 -6.97 10.18 -11.22
C LYS A 264 -6.06 11.37 -11.07
N MET A 265 -5.77 11.71 -9.80
CA MET A 265 -5.02 12.92 -9.45
C MET A 265 -3.52 12.70 -9.33
N THR A 266 -2.75 13.73 -9.65
CA THR A 266 -1.29 13.78 -9.46
C THR A 266 -0.92 14.22 -8.05
N PRO A 267 0.07 13.58 -7.40
CA PRO A 267 0.63 14.08 -6.13
C PRO A 267 1.65 15.20 -6.32
N ASN A 268 2.00 15.55 -7.57
CA ASN A 268 3.04 16.52 -7.88
C ASN A 268 2.48 17.95 -7.88
N ILE A 269 1.74 18.27 -6.85
CA ILE A 269 1.03 19.53 -6.65
C ILE A 269 0.98 19.86 -5.15
N THR A 270 0.90 21.13 -4.80
CA THR A 270 0.78 21.56 -3.39
C THR A 270 -0.66 21.46 -2.89
N HIS A 271 -1.63 21.86 -3.70
CA HIS A 271 -3.04 21.94 -3.39
C HIS A 271 -3.83 21.01 -4.30
N ILE A 272 -3.89 19.72 -3.93
CA ILE A 272 -4.60 18.68 -4.71
C ILE A 272 -6.11 18.90 -4.72
N GLU A 273 -6.62 19.57 -3.68
CA GLU A 273 -8.04 19.87 -3.52
C GLU A 273 -8.60 20.79 -4.60
N GLU A 274 -7.80 21.69 -5.16
CA GLU A 274 -8.26 22.64 -6.20
C GLU A 274 -8.68 21.93 -7.50
N PRO A 275 -7.80 21.13 -8.16
CA PRO A 275 -8.22 20.38 -9.35
C PRO A 275 -9.23 19.26 -9.03
N ALA A 276 -9.20 18.67 -7.83
CA ALA A 276 -10.17 17.67 -7.44
C ALA A 276 -11.57 18.25 -7.27
N ASP A 277 -11.72 19.44 -6.68
CA ASP A 277 -13.00 20.15 -6.59
C ASP A 277 -13.52 20.52 -7.97
N ALA A 278 -12.64 20.94 -8.88
CA ALA A 278 -13.01 21.23 -10.27
C ALA A 278 -13.55 19.98 -11.01
N CYS A 279 -12.94 18.79 -10.81
CA CYS A 279 -13.46 17.53 -11.34
C CYS A 279 -14.83 17.18 -10.74
N SER A 280 -14.97 17.32 -9.43
CA SER A 280 -16.24 17.06 -8.73
C SER A 280 -17.35 17.96 -9.23
N GLN A 281 -17.11 19.27 -9.41
CA GLN A 281 -18.06 20.22 -10.00
C GLN A 281 -18.41 19.88 -11.45
N ALA A 282 -17.51 19.24 -12.19
CA ALA A 282 -17.74 18.76 -13.55
C ALA A 282 -18.49 17.41 -13.60
N GLY A 283 -18.84 16.84 -12.46
CA GLY A 283 -19.64 15.64 -12.34
C GLY A 283 -18.83 14.33 -12.25
N ALA A 284 -17.56 14.36 -11.84
CA ALA A 284 -16.86 13.14 -11.48
C ALA A 284 -17.59 12.42 -10.33
N ASP A 285 -17.73 11.11 -10.43
CA ASP A 285 -18.37 10.26 -9.42
C ASP A 285 -17.39 9.90 -8.30
N ALA A 286 -16.08 9.80 -8.62
CA ALA A 286 -15.04 9.54 -7.65
C ALA A 286 -13.70 10.21 -8.03
N ILE A 287 -12.83 10.32 -7.02
CA ILE A 287 -11.44 10.72 -7.16
C ILE A 287 -10.54 9.55 -6.79
N SER A 288 -9.56 9.24 -7.67
CA SER A 288 -8.51 8.26 -7.42
C SER A 288 -7.19 9.00 -7.11
N ALA A 289 -6.57 8.72 -5.99
CA ALA A 289 -5.31 9.34 -5.56
C ALA A 289 -4.45 8.36 -4.74
N ILE A 290 -3.17 8.36 -5.02
CA ILE A 290 -2.33 9.21 -5.87
C ILE A 290 -1.68 8.42 -7.02
N ASN A 291 -1.25 9.10 -8.08
CA ASN A 291 -0.28 8.54 -9.02
C ASN A 291 1.14 8.65 -8.41
N THR A 292 2.17 8.31 -9.16
CA THR A 292 3.57 8.30 -8.72
C THR A 292 4.12 9.71 -8.48
N ILE A 293 5.04 9.82 -7.51
CA ILE A 293 5.72 11.06 -7.18
C ILE A 293 6.90 11.25 -8.11
N LYS A 294 7.10 12.46 -8.67
CA LYS A 294 8.30 12.78 -9.44
C LYS A 294 9.55 12.68 -8.56
N SER A 295 10.52 11.89 -8.97
CA SER A 295 11.76 11.67 -8.24
C SER A 295 12.93 11.35 -9.17
N VAL A 296 14.13 11.29 -8.59
CA VAL A 296 15.33 10.79 -9.22
C VAL A 296 16.03 9.84 -8.27
N THR A 297 16.52 8.71 -8.78
CA THR A 297 17.44 7.82 -8.07
C THR A 297 18.79 7.85 -8.78
N LEU A 298 19.87 7.87 -8.02
CA LEU A 298 21.22 7.85 -8.54
C LEU A 298 21.94 6.61 -8.01
N ASP A 299 22.48 5.82 -8.92
CA ASP A 299 23.47 4.80 -8.61
C ASP A 299 24.83 5.38 -8.99
N VAL A 300 25.65 5.68 -7.97
CA VAL A 300 26.96 6.32 -8.18
C VAL A 300 27.97 5.37 -8.82
N ASP A 301 27.76 4.07 -8.67
CA ASP A 301 28.62 3.02 -9.19
C ASP A 301 28.17 2.48 -10.55
N ALA A 302 26.99 2.92 -11.05
CA ALA A 302 26.48 2.42 -12.31
C ALA A 302 27.16 3.07 -13.50
N GLU A 303 27.83 2.26 -14.28
CA GLU A 303 28.28 2.61 -15.64
C GLU A 303 27.11 2.82 -16.63
N VAL A 304 25.88 2.62 -16.18
CA VAL A 304 24.68 2.64 -17.03
C VAL A 304 24.37 4.06 -17.48
N SER A 305 24.82 4.34 -18.67
CA SER A 305 24.49 5.58 -19.40
C SER A 305 22.99 5.70 -19.74
N GLY A 306 22.49 6.91 -19.77
CA GLY A 306 21.29 7.26 -20.52
C GLY A 306 19.98 7.28 -19.78
N ARG A 307 19.89 6.89 -18.48
CA ARG A 307 18.62 6.83 -17.73
C ARG A 307 18.54 7.73 -16.49
N ARG A 308 19.35 8.81 -16.48
CA ARG A 308 19.31 9.82 -15.44
C ARG A 308 18.22 10.84 -15.77
N ILE A 309 16.98 10.47 -15.49
CA ILE A 309 15.79 11.30 -15.72
C ILE A 309 14.95 11.40 -14.45
N ILE A 310 14.13 12.45 -14.37
CA ILE A 310 13.04 12.50 -13.40
C ILE A 310 11.98 11.50 -13.84
N SER A 311 11.53 10.64 -12.92
CA SER A 311 10.55 9.59 -13.21
C SER A 311 9.63 9.33 -12.02
N GLY A 312 8.66 8.44 -12.18
CA GLY A 312 7.71 8.12 -11.13
C GLY A 312 8.35 7.31 -9.99
N TYR A 313 8.03 7.65 -8.76
CA TYR A 313 8.44 6.94 -7.56
C TYR A 313 7.22 6.43 -6.80
N SER A 314 7.26 5.16 -6.39
CA SER A 314 6.18 4.44 -5.72
C SER A 314 6.72 3.46 -4.66
N GLY A 315 5.86 2.59 -4.14
CA GLY A 315 6.18 1.64 -3.08
C GLY A 315 5.90 2.20 -1.69
N ARG A 316 6.20 1.42 -0.65
CA ARG A 316 5.81 1.73 0.74
C ARG A 316 6.30 3.09 1.26
N ALA A 317 7.41 3.60 0.71
CA ALA A 317 7.95 4.91 1.11
C ALA A 317 7.02 6.09 0.80
N VAL A 318 6.12 5.96 -0.18
CA VAL A 318 5.20 7.05 -0.55
C VAL A 318 3.90 7.05 0.26
N ARG A 319 3.61 6.00 1.04
CA ARG A 319 2.34 5.87 1.78
C ARG A 319 1.98 7.09 2.65
N PRO A 320 2.87 7.66 3.48
CA PRO A 320 2.52 8.83 4.30
C PRO A 320 2.11 10.04 3.46
N ILE A 321 2.69 10.19 2.26
CA ILE A 321 2.36 11.27 1.34
C ILE A 321 0.99 11.00 0.70
N ALA A 322 0.72 9.76 0.30
CA ALA A 322 -0.58 9.36 -0.22
C ALA A 322 -1.71 9.58 0.80
N LEU A 323 -1.50 9.15 2.06
CA LEU A 323 -2.46 9.36 3.15
C LEU A 323 -2.75 10.85 3.41
N ARG A 324 -1.72 11.72 3.33
CA ARG A 324 -1.92 13.17 3.41
C ARG A 324 -2.88 13.65 2.32
N HIS A 325 -2.64 13.28 1.06
CA HIS A 325 -3.51 13.70 -0.05
C HIS A 325 -4.93 13.16 0.07
N ILE A 326 -5.09 11.90 0.50
CA ILE A 326 -6.42 11.33 0.78
C ILE A 326 -7.14 12.12 1.87
N LEU A 327 -6.44 12.49 2.96
CA LEU A 327 -7.04 13.31 4.02
C LEU A 327 -7.49 14.68 3.52
N GLU A 328 -6.67 15.35 2.69
CA GLU A 328 -7.01 16.64 2.08
C GLU A 328 -8.27 16.52 1.20
N LEU A 329 -8.34 15.48 0.37
CA LEU A 329 -9.51 15.20 -0.48
C LEU A 329 -10.76 14.87 0.35
N ALA A 330 -10.63 14.06 1.40
CA ALA A 330 -11.75 13.68 2.26
C ALA A 330 -12.33 14.86 3.05
N GLN A 331 -11.52 15.90 3.28
CA GLN A 331 -11.93 17.12 3.97
C GLN A 331 -12.53 18.20 3.04
N MET A 332 -12.57 17.97 1.73
CA MET A 332 -13.21 18.87 0.78
C MET A 332 -14.69 19.09 1.13
N SER A 333 -15.21 20.24 0.77
CA SER A 333 -16.64 20.57 0.90
C SER A 333 -17.51 19.76 -0.06
N THR A 334 -17.03 19.53 -1.27
CA THR A 334 -17.66 18.70 -2.29
C THR A 334 -17.39 17.23 -1.97
N LYS A 335 -18.45 16.45 -1.79
CA LYS A 335 -18.34 15.04 -1.44
C LYS A 335 -18.35 14.17 -2.69
N VAL A 336 -17.26 13.48 -2.94
CA VAL A 336 -17.13 12.44 -3.96
C VAL A 336 -16.52 11.20 -3.31
N GLU A 337 -16.74 10.04 -3.90
CA GLU A 337 -16.10 8.83 -3.40
C GLU A 337 -14.60 8.84 -3.67
N LEU A 338 -13.83 8.16 -2.83
CA LEU A 338 -12.37 8.11 -2.92
C LEU A 338 -11.87 6.70 -3.16
N SER A 339 -10.91 6.57 -4.08
CA SER A 339 -10.14 5.37 -4.33
C SER A 339 -8.69 5.62 -3.96
N GLY A 340 -8.17 4.89 -2.97
CA GLY A 340 -6.86 5.15 -2.37
C GLY A 340 -5.73 4.37 -3.04
N VAL A 341 -4.65 5.06 -3.43
CA VAL A 341 -3.48 4.45 -4.10
C VAL A 341 -2.19 5.00 -3.50
N GLY A 342 -1.23 4.13 -3.20
CA GLY A 342 0.15 4.55 -2.89
C GLY A 342 0.75 3.86 -1.66
N GLY A 343 1.64 2.89 -1.89
CA GLY A 343 2.45 2.25 -0.86
C GLY A 343 1.72 1.24 0.02
N ILE A 344 0.60 0.70 -0.45
CA ILE A 344 -0.17 -0.35 0.25
C ILE A 344 0.53 -1.69 0.03
N GLU A 345 0.94 -2.35 1.10
CA GLU A 345 1.54 -3.69 1.10
C GLU A 345 0.80 -4.66 2.01
N THR A 346 0.23 -4.16 3.11
CA THR A 346 -0.45 -4.95 4.12
C THR A 346 -1.91 -4.52 4.28
N TRP A 347 -2.70 -5.38 4.93
CA TRP A 347 -4.08 -5.03 5.27
C TRP A 347 -4.20 -3.79 6.18
N ARG A 348 -3.17 -3.53 7.03
CA ARG A 348 -3.14 -2.31 7.86
C ARG A 348 -2.98 -1.06 7.02
N ASP A 349 -2.08 -1.13 6.03
CA ASP A 349 -1.90 -0.02 5.11
C ASP A 349 -3.21 0.30 4.38
N ALA A 350 -3.92 -0.73 3.91
CA ALA A 350 -5.22 -0.59 3.26
C ALA A 350 -6.28 0.02 4.20
N LEU A 351 -6.30 -0.45 5.47
CA LEU A 351 -7.22 0.07 6.48
C LEU A 351 -6.99 1.57 6.76
N GLU A 352 -5.75 2.05 6.75
CA GLU A 352 -5.45 3.48 6.91
C GLU A 352 -6.15 4.33 5.84
N PHE A 353 -6.15 3.89 4.57
CA PHE A 353 -6.85 4.57 3.48
C PHE A 353 -8.38 4.51 3.65
N ILE A 354 -8.91 3.36 4.04
CA ILE A 354 -10.36 3.18 4.27
C ILE A 354 -10.80 4.10 5.41
N GLN A 355 -10.09 4.12 6.53
CA GLN A 355 -10.42 4.97 7.67
C GLN A 355 -10.27 6.48 7.38
N LEU A 356 -9.55 6.85 6.32
CA LEU A 356 -9.49 8.21 5.77
C LEU A 356 -10.56 8.50 4.71
N GLY A 357 -11.48 7.57 4.44
CA GLY A 357 -12.64 7.81 3.58
C GLY A 357 -12.60 7.15 2.21
N CYS A 358 -11.62 6.28 1.92
CA CYS A 358 -11.62 5.53 0.68
C CYS A 358 -12.63 4.38 0.71
N SER A 359 -13.48 4.27 -0.32
CA SER A 359 -14.38 3.13 -0.51
C SER A 359 -13.61 1.90 -1.00
N ASN A 360 -12.55 2.09 -1.79
CA ASN A 360 -11.64 1.01 -2.20
C ASN A 360 -10.18 1.46 -2.21
N VAL A 361 -9.30 0.50 -2.39
CA VAL A 361 -7.85 0.72 -2.47
C VAL A 361 -7.24 0.01 -3.66
N GLN A 362 -6.22 0.63 -4.26
CA GLN A 362 -5.52 0.09 -5.41
C GLN A 362 -4.08 -0.26 -5.04
N VAL A 363 -3.62 -1.43 -5.47
CA VAL A 363 -2.27 -1.95 -5.19
C VAL A 363 -1.50 -2.17 -6.50
N CYS A 364 -0.25 -1.76 -6.53
CA CYS A 364 0.66 -1.97 -7.67
C CYS A 364 1.99 -2.57 -7.20
N THR A 365 2.87 -1.78 -6.59
CA THR A 365 4.27 -2.14 -6.31
C THR A 365 4.41 -3.40 -5.46
N ALA A 366 3.51 -3.62 -4.49
CA ALA A 366 3.51 -4.84 -3.68
C ALA A 366 3.17 -6.08 -4.55
N VAL A 367 2.27 -5.95 -5.52
CA VAL A 367 1.98 -7.03 -6.49
C VAL A 367 3.19 -7.31 -7.38
N MET A 368 3.88 -6.29 -7.86
CA MET A 368 5.12 -6.47 -8.65
C MET A 368 6.19 -7.21 -7.86
N GLN A 369 6.28 -6.93 -6.56
CA GLN A 369 7.30 -7.51 -5.69
C GLN A 369 6.94 -8.92 -5.21
N TYR A 370 5.67 -9.20 -4.90
CA TYR A 370 5.24 -10.40 -4.18
C TYR A 370 4.22 -11.27 -4.94
N GLY A 371 3.66 -10.75 -6.03
CA GLY A 371 2.65 -11.43 -6.85
C GLY A 371 1.21 -11.21 -6.36
N TYR A 372 0.24 -11.60 -7.20
CA TYR A 372 -1.20 -11.46 -6.89
C TYR A 372 -1.65 -12.20 -5.63
N ARG A 373 -0.90 -13.23 -5.22
CA ARG A 373 -1.18 -14.07 -4.04
C ARG A 373 -1.24 -13.32 -2.71
N ILE A 374 -0.77 -12.07 -2.64
CA ILE A 374 -0.85 -11.24 -1.42
C ILE A 374 -2.28 -10.89 -1.04
N ILE A 375 -3.22 -11.00 -1.99
CA ILE A 375 -4.65 -10.75 -1.75
C ILE A 375 -5.20 -11.60 -0.60
N ASP A 376 -4.75 -12.84 -0.45
CA ASP A 376 -5.13 -13.69 0.67
C ASP A 376 -4.83 -13.03 2.03
N ASP A 377 -3.62 -12.46 2.14
CA ASP A 377 -3.16 -11.86 3.39
C ASP A 377 -3.86 -10.52 3.66
N LEU A 378 -4.19 -9.77 2.61
CA LEU A 378 -4.96 -8.53 2.70
C LEU A 378 -6.39 -8.80 3.19
N ILE A 379 -7.08 -9.74 2.56
CA ILE A 379 -8.46 -10.13 2.91
C ILE A 379 -8.50 -10.67 4.34
N LEU A 380 -7.69 -11.70 4.64
CA LEU A 380 -7.70 -12.36 5.95
C LEU A 380 -7.35 -11.41 7.10
N GLY A 381 -6.39 -10.51 6.89
CA GLY A 381 -5.98 -9.55 7.91
C GLY A 381 -7.08 -8.57 8.23
N LEU A 382 -7.77 -8.05 7.22
CA LEU A 382 -8.87 -7.10 7.39
C LEU A 382 -10.10 -7.76 8.00
N GLN A 383 -10.49 -8.94 7.53
CA GLN A 383 -11.58 -9.72 8.12
C GLN A 383 -11.36 -10.01 9.61
N ARG A 384 -10.14 -10.44 9.95
CA ARG A 384 -9.77 -10.69 11.34
C ARG A 384 -9.83 -9.41 12.19
N TYR A 385 -9.36 -8.29 11.65
CA TYR A 385 -9.43 -7.00 12.34
C TYR A 385 -10.88 -6.61 12.66
N MET A 386 -11.78 -6.77 11.70
CA MET A 386 -13.20 -6.48 11.86
C MET A 386 -13.86 -7.45 12.86
N ALA A 387 -13.64 -8.74 12.72
CA ALA A 387 -14.20 -9.76 13.61
C ALA A 387 -13.76 -9.52 15.07
N LYS A 388 -12.49 -9.17 15.31
CA LYS A 388 -11.99 -8.86 16.67
C LYS A 388 -12.66 -7.63 17.32
N ARG A 389 -13.30 -6.79 16.53
CA ARG A 389 -13.96 -5.56 16.97
C ARG A 389 -15.48 -5.61 16.83
N ASP A 390 -16.03 -6.77 16.51
CA ASP A 390 -17.47 -6.98 16.26
C ASP A 390 -18.02 -6.04 15.15
N ILE A 391 -17.18 -5.74 14.14
CA ILE A 391 -17.55 -4.92 12.99
C ILE A 391 -18.10 -5.83 11.91
N SER A 392 -19.38 -5.66 11.57
CA SER A 392 -20.08 -6.49 10.59
C SER A 392 -20.01 -5.96 9.16
N SER A 393 -19.74 -4.68 8.96
CA SER A 393 -19.71 -4.04 7.65
C SER A 393 -18.46 -3.16 7.48
N LEU A 394 -17.77 -3.34 6.35
CA LEU A 394 -16.60 -2.52 5.99
C LEU A 394 -16.96 -1.04 5.84
N GLN A 395 -18.18 -0.74 5.40
CA GLN A 395 -18.67 0.63 5.23
C GLN A 395 -18.58 1.46 6.51
N THR A 396 -18.69 0.85 7.70
CA THR A 396 -18.57 1.55 8.98
C THR A 396 -17.18 2.08 9.26
N LEU A 397 -16.16 1.52 8.60
CA LEU A 397 -14.77 1.95 8.73
C LEU A 397 -14.41 3.10 7.78
N VAL A 398 -15.23 3.33 6.73
CA VAL A 398 -14.96 4.39 5.75
C VAL A 398 -15.06 5.76 6.42
N GLY A 399 -13.92 6.44 6.54
CA GLY A 399 -13.84 7.77 7.15
C GLY A 399 -13.92 7.81 8.67
N GLU A 400 -13.85 6.66 9.36
CA GLU A 400 -13.94 6.55 10.82
C GLU A 400 -12.98 7.49 11.55
N LEU A 401 -11.77 7.68 11.03
CA LEU A 401 -10.75 8.50 11.67
C LEU A 401 -10.84 10.00 11.32
N LEU A 402 -11.61 10.40 10.32
CA LEU A 402 -11.69 11.81 9.89
C LEU A 402 -12.02 12.78 11.02
N PRO A 403 -12.97 12.48 11.95
CA PRO A 403 -13.27 13.38 13.05
C PRO A 403 -12.13 13.55 14.07
N SER A 404 -11.15 12.64 14.07
CA SER A 404 -10.00 12.69 14.99
C SER A 404 -8.90 13.66 14.54
N PHE A 405 -8.92 14.08 13.28
CA PHE A 405 -7.93 15.03 12.76
C PHE A 405 -8.24 16.45 13.22
N MET A 406 -7.21 17.11 13.73
CA MET A 406 -7.31 18.47 14.25
C MET A 406 -6.31 19.40 13.54
N LYS A 407 -6.62 20.69 13.54
CA LYS A 407 -5.67 21.70 13.06
C LYS A 407 -4.48 21.82 14.01
N PRO A 408 -3.29 22.20 13.52
CA PRO A 408 -2.09 22.36 14.35
C PRO A 408 -2.27 23.26 15.56
N ASP A 409 -3.15 24.26 15.49
CA ASP A 409 -3.44 25.19 16.57
C ASP A 409 -4.20 24.54 17.73
N ASN A 410 -4.90 23.45 17.49
CA ASN A 410 -5.67 22.70 18.47
C ASN A 410 -4.83 21.62 19.19
N LEU A 411 -3.55 21.46 18.81
CA LEU A 411 -2.66 20.50 19.47
C LEU A 411 -2.39 20.91 20.92
N ASP A 412 -2.56 19.98 21.86
CA ASP A 412 -2.21 20.19 23.28
C ASP A 412 -0.69 20.33 23.45
N ARG A 413 -0.26 21.58 23.71
CA ARG A 413 1.13 21.92 23.97
C ARG A 413 1.45 22.09 25.44
N ASN A 414 0.45 21.98 26.32
CA ASN A 414 0.56 22.20 27.75
C ASN A 414 0.84 20.93 28.55
N THR A 415 0.68 19.77 27.90
CA THR A 415 0.98 18.48 28.53
C THR A 415 2.14 17.78 27.84
N MET A 416 2.73 16.82 28.51
CA MET A 416 3.79 15.96 28.00
C MET A 416 3.67 14.54 28.57
N VAL A 417 4.37 13.60 27.93
CA VAL A 417 4.55 12.24 28.41
C VAL A 417 6.05 11.93 28.51
N TYR A 418 6.44 11.07 29.46
CA TYR A 418 7.81 10.60 29.57
C TYR A 418 7.98 9.20 28.99
N PRO A 419 9.20 8.81 28.54
CA PRO A 419 9.51 7.43 28.22
C PRO A 419 9.44 6.56 29.49
N LYS A 420 8.81 5.38 29.35
CA LYS A 420 8.72 4.37 30.40
C LYS A 420 9.48 3.13 29.94
N PHE A 421 10.60 2.83 30.60
CA PHE A 421 11.43 1.69 30.27
C PHE A 421 10.85 0.39 30.85
N ASP A 422 10.64 -0.59 29.99
CA ASP A 422 10.35 -1.97 30.37
C ASP A 422 11.67 -2.73 30.53
N ARG A 423 11.99 -3.04 31.79
CA ARG A 423 13.26 -3.72 32.13
C ARG A 423 13.31 -5.16 31.65
N ALA A 424 12.18 -5.82 31.51
CA ALA A 424 12.11 -7.21 31.06
C ALA A 424 12.37 -7.33 29.55
N LEU A 425 11.94 -6.34 28.76
CA LEU A 425 12.17 -6.30 27.32
C LEU A 425 13.50 -5.65 26.94
N CYS A 426 14.12 -4.89 27.85
CA CYS A 426 15.34 -4.15 27.55
C CYS A 426 16.53 -5.07 27.39
N VAL A 427 17.13 -5.07 26.20
CA VAL A 427 18.35 -5.85 25.86
C VAL A 427 19.66 -5.14 26.23
N GLY A 428 19.61 -3.95 26.84
CA GLY A 428 20.79 -3.21 27.29
C GLY A 428 21.71 -2.73 26.16
N CYS A 429 21.18 -2.38 24.99
CA CYS A 429 21.99 -1.98 23.83
C CYS A 429 22.49 -0.52 23.86
N GLY A 430 21.90 0.36 24.68
CA GLY A 430 22.30 1.76 24.83
C GLY A 430 21.85 2.72 23.70
N ARG A 431 21.20 2.24 22.62
CA ARG A 431 20.80 3.09 21.47
C ARG A 431 19.94 4.28 21.87
N CYS A 432 19.12 4.14 22.92
CA CYS A 432 18.27 5.22 23.43
C CYS A 432 19.08 6.37 24.03
N GLU A 433 20.21 6.11 24.69
CA GLU A 433 21.13 7.15 25.16
C GLU A 433 21.80 7.84 23.97
N VAL A 434 22.40 7.09 23.04
CA VAL A 434 23.05 7.67 21.85
C VAL A 434 22.09 8.60 21.10
N SER A 435 20.87 8.15 20.82
CA SER A 435 19.89 8.99 20.12
C SER A 435 19.44 10.20 20.95
N CYS A 436 19.36 10.08 22.27
CA CYS A 436 18.99 11.18 23.14
C CYS A 436 20.15 12.18 23.32
N SER A 437 21.38 11.68 23.38
CA SER A 437 22.59 12.50 23.49
C SER A 437 22.81 13.34 22.24
N ASP A 438 22.70 12.72 21.07
CA ASP A 438 23.12 13.34 19.81
C ASP A 438 21.95 13.98 19.04
N GLY A 439 20.74 13.44 19.17
CA GLY A 439 19.55 13.89 18.44
C GLY A 439 18.40 14.40 19.29
N GLY A 440 18.51 14.34 20.61
CA GLY A 440 17.46 14.72 21.55
C GLY A 440 17.90 15.80 22.55
N HIS A 441 17.64 15.56 23.83
CA HIS A 441 17.84 16.55 24.91
C HIS A 441 18.75 16.05 26.05
N GLN A 442 19.59 15.05 25.80
CA GLN A 442 20.58 14.52 26.74
C GLN A 442 19.98 14.11 28.09
N ALA A 443 18.75 13.61 28.05
CA ALA A 443 17.97 13.24 29.22
C ALA A 443 18.06 11.77 29.60
N ILE A 444 18.74 10.93 28.81
CA ILE A 444 18.94 9.52 29.10
C ILE A 444 20.42 9.29 29.41
N VAL A 445 20.67 8.67 30.54
CA VAL A 445 22.00 8.24 30.98
C VAL A 445 22.02 6.72 31.04
N PHE A 446 23.02 6.10 30.40
CA PHE A 446 23.18 4.67 30.40
C PHE A 446 24.19 4.20 31.45
N ASN A 447 23.72 3.33 32.35
CA ASN A 447 24.60 2.69 33.31
C ASN A 447 25.33 1.54 32.64
N HIS A 448 26.64 1.64 32.45
CA HIS A 448 27.47 0.66 31.74
C HIS A 448 27.65 -0.66 32.48
N GLU A 449 27.58 -0.65 33.82
CA GLU A 449 27.72 -1.85 34.66
C GLU A 449 26.45 -2.70 34.58
N THR A 450 25.29 -2.07 34.83
CA THR A 450 24.00 -2.75 34.79
C THR A 450 23.39 -2.87 33.39
N ARG A 451 23.96 -2.19 32.41
CA ARG A 451 23.49 -2.05 31.03
C ARG A 451 22.03 -1.58 30.95
N GLN A 452 21.69 -0.62 31.79
CA GLN A 452 20.33 -0.10 31.89
C GLN A 452 20.27 1.41 31.63
N PRO A 453 19.30 1.91 30.84
CA PRO A 453 19.05 3.34 30.69
C PRO A 453 18.34 3.90 31.90
N HIS A 454 18.66 5.15 32.25
CA HIS A 454 18.02 5.96 33.29
C HIS A 454 17.57 7.30 32.73
N LEU A 455 16.38 7.78 33.13
CA LEU A 455 15.82 9.06 32.69
C LEU A 455 16.12 10.18 33.69
N GLU A 456 16.77 11.24 33.24
CA GLU A 456 16.84 12.52 33.93
C GLU A 456 15.62 13.38 33.55
N GLY A 457 14.53 13.23 34.29
CA GLY A 457 13.23 13.81 33.95
C GLY A 457 13.23 15.33 33.74
N THR A 458 14.15 16.05 34.44
CA THR A 458 14.26 17.52 34.33
C THR A 458 14.78 17.99 32.98
N LYS A 459 15.52 17.14 32.26
CA LYS A 459 16.03 17.42 30.90
C LYS A 459 15.10 16.93 29.82
N CYS A 460 14.21 15.99 30.12
CA CYS A 460 13.36 15.35 29.13
C CYS A 460 12.23 16.26 28.69
N VAL A 461 12.10 16.47 27.39
CA VAL A 461 11.00 17.26 26.76
C VAL A 461 9.88 16.38 26.18
N GLY A 462 9.95 15.06 26.36
CA GLY A 462 8.91 14.13 25.90
C GLY A 462 8.90 13.92 24.38
N CYS A 463 10.02 14.06 23.68
CA CYS A 463 10.08 13.90 22.21
C CYS A 463 9.94 12.45 21.72
N HIS A 464 10.18 11.46 22.57
CA HIS A 464 10.09 10.02 22.29
C HIS A 464 10.98 9.46 21.18
N LEU A 465 12.03 10.16 20.75
CA LEU A 465 13.02 9.62 19.83
C LEU A 465 13.61 8.29 20.32
N CYS A 466 13.84 8.18 21.62
CA CYS A 466 14.33 6.96 22.26
C CYS A 466 13.42 5.73 22.04
N SER A 467 12.10 5.92 21.98
CA SER A 467 11.14 4.83 21.69
C SER A 467 11.26 4.38 20.24
N LEU A 468 11.39 5.32 19.29
CA LEU A 468 11.48 5.01 17.85
C LEU A 468 12.73 4.21 17.48
N VAL A 469 13.85 4.43 18.19
CA VAL A 469 15.12 3.73 17.92
C VAL A 469 15.31 2.46 18.74
N CYS A 470 14.38 2.12 19.63
CA CYS A 470 14.50 0.94 20.47
C CYS A 470 14.23 -0.36 19.70
N PRO A 471 15.26 -1.22 19.47
CA PRO A 471 15.08 -2.43 18.66
C PRO A 471 14.22 -3.49 19.36
N ALA A 472 14.11 -3.42 20.68
CA ALA A 472 13.35 -4.37 21.48
C ALA A 472 11.91 -3.90 21.85
N GLY A 473 11.51 -2.70 21.37
CA GLY A 473 10.22 -2.11 21.76
C GLY A 473 10.06 -1.90 23.28
N ALA A 474 11.16 -1.80 24.01
CA ALA A 474 11.20 -1.75 25.48
C ALA A 474 10.89 -0.37 26.06
N ILE A 475 10.45 0.61 25.26
CA ILE A 475 10.21 1.97 25.72
C ILE A 475 8.78 2.40 25.35
N GLY A 476 7.91 2.37 26.35
CA GLY A 476 6.55 2.87 26.29
C GLY A 476 6.44 4.34 26.72
N ILE A 477 5.22 4.78 26.99
CA ILE A 477 4.91 6.14 27.45
C ILE A 477 4.24 6.12 28.82
N THR A 478 4.45 7.18 29.62
CA THR A 478 3.71 7.42 30.87
C THR A 478 2.32 8.00 30.59
N LYS A 479 1.50 8.17 31.62
CA LYS A 479 0.31 9.05 31.55
C LYS A 479 0.75 10.49 31.25
N ARG A 480 -0.13 11.26 30.58
CA ARG A 480 0.08 12.69 30.34
C ARG A 480 0.14 13.47 31.65
N ILE A 481 1.05 14.41 31.72
CA ILE A 481 1.20 15.34 32.87
C ILE A 481 1.29 16.76 32.31
N ILE A 482 0.92 17.73 33.14
CA ILE A 482 1.06 19.15 32.81
C ILE A 482 2.56 19.50 32.76
N LYS A 483 2.99 20.21 31.73
CA LYS A 483 4.35 20.79 31.65
C LYS A 483 4.55 21.75 32.82
N LYS A 484 5.65 21.60 33.51
CA LYS A 484 6.06 22.54 34.57
C LYS A 484 6.70 23.78 33.98
#